data_3efdc459c46517c87f7277b67b3d1798
#
_entry.id   3efdc459c46517c87f7277b67b3d1798
#
_cell.length_a   1.000
_cell.length_b   1.000
_cell.length_c   1.000
_cell.angle_alpha   90.00
_cell.angle_beta   90.00
_cell.angle_gamma   90.00
#
_symmetry.space_group_name_H-M   'P 1'
#
loop_
_entity.id
_entity.type
_entity.pdbx_description
1 polymer ?
#
loop_
_entity_poly.entity_id
_entity_poly.type
_entity_poly.pdbx_seq_one_letter_code
_entity_poly.pdbx_strand_id
1 'polypeptide(L)'
;IGVRLVGSEMCIRDRININNLYFEKGTHHLWACTRDFGLFMFELDEQSNITNQTRFYLSDNHNEQINSNHVWAVTQSSSNKIWIGTDAGLNSIDFSGGKIQIKSFNHISQLRNIKILSIIEDTNSALWLATSKGLIKFTPTTNEINRFYYKDGLSNNSLMETSQIDDNGIIYFASINGITYFHPDEITRNPIKPQVLITKLQVFNKEVEIGKKKNGRVLLPKSILETSEITLKHNENNFTINYVGIHFNNPQSNKFAHQLVGYDKDWIYGGAENRSASYNNLAPGKYQLRIKASNSDQVWADEYRTLDIEILAAPWASWWAYLTYTLLGIIIIYIIVIHYKRQEKLKYKLHIEQLERIHDKEMNDNRLKFHTNIAHEIKTPLTLISAPLQELVKHPTDDTFIISRLQIIQQSTNRLSNLINQFLDLRKIDKEALPLSIQETNIAHLFE
;
A
#
# COMPACT_ATOMS: atom_id res chain seq x y z
N ILE A 1 -26.92 15.60 60.67
CA ILE A 1 -26.14 15.30 61.86
C ILE A 1 -24.71 15.77 61.64
N GLY A 2 -24.37 16.89 62.29
CA GLY A 2 -22.98 17.37 62.27
C GLY A 2 -22.17 16.58 63.27
N VAL A 3 -21.38 15.61 62.84
CA VAL A 3 -20.39 14.92 63.71
C VAL A 3 -19.30 15.93 64.05
N ARG A 4 -19.31 16.42 65.27
CA ARG A 4 -18.30 17.31 65.82
C ARG A 4 -17.11 16.44 66.27
N LEU A 5 -16.10 16.30 65.40
CA LEU A 5 -14.81 15.71 65.83
C LEU A 5 -14.10 16.76 66.72
N VAL A 6 -13.89 16.39 67.97
CA VAL A 6 -13.20 17.24 68.96
C VAL A 6 -11.71 16.98 68.86
N GLY A 7 -10.99 17.90 68.25
CA GLY A 7 -9.53 17.99 68.27
C GLY A 7 -9.11 19.44 68.02
N SER A 8 -8.16 19.95 68.75
CA SER A 8 -7.90 21.33 69.06
C SER A 8 -7.37 22.27 67.97
N GLU A 9 -7.55 21.97 66.69
CA GLU A 9 -7.15 22.88 65.57
C GLU A 9 -8.15 22.90 64.42
N MET A 10 -9.45 22.97 64.70
CA MET A 10 -10.45 22.94 63.62
C MET A 10 -11.23 24.26 63.51
N CYS A 11 -10.58 25.23 62.94
CA CYS A 11 -11.22 26.44 62.44
C CYS A 11 -11.72 26.20 61.01
N ILE A 12 -13.05 26.20 60.89
CA ILE A 12 -13.84 26.70 59.73
C ILE A 12 -13.67 25.97 58.36
N ARG A 13 -12.74 25.04 58.16
CA ARG A 13 -12.47 24.46 56.84
C ARG A 13 -13.13 23.10 56.55
N ASP A 14 -13.66 22.42 57.53
CA ASP A 14 -13.89 20.97 57.41
C ASP A 14 -15.35 20.56 57.51
N ARG A 15 -16.17 21.14 56.67
CA ARG A 15 -17.45 20.50 56.30
C ARG A 15 -17.18 19.46 55.24
N ILE A 16 -16.88 18.24 55.68
CA ILE A 16 -16.80 17.07 54.76
C ILE A 16 -18.21 16.83 54.26
N ASN A 17 -18.41 16.99 52.98
CA ASN A 17 -19.66 16.65 52.33
C ASN A 17 -19.74 15.13 52.17
N ILE A 18 -20.65 14.53 52.90
CA ILE A 18 -20.90 13.07 52.82
C ILE A 18 -21.99 12.85 51.77
N ASN A 19 -21.65 12.03 50.75
CA ASN A 19 -22.56 11.65 49.68
C ASN A 19 -23.43 10.46 50.09
N ASN A 20 -22.85 9.48 50.80
CA ASN A 20 -23.58 8.28 51.22
C ASN A 20 -22.95 7.69 52.50
N LEU A 21 -23.81 7.00 53.28
CA LEU A 21 -23.40 6.22 54.43
C LEU A 21 -23.87 4.77 54.24
N TYR A 22 -22.99 3.83 54.59
CA TYR A 22 -23.32 2.41 54.53
C TYR A 22 -22.86 1.74 55.78
N PHE A 23 -23.80 1.05 56.47
CA PHE A 23 -23.50 0.26 57.63
C PHE A 23 -23.29 -1.20 57.23
N GLU A 24 -22.12 -1.74 57.51
CA GLU A 24 -21.74 -3.09 57.16
C GLU A 24 -22.32 -4.07 58.18
N LYS A 25 -23.14 -4.99 57.71
CA LYS A 25 -23.78 -5.98 58.58
C LYS A 25 -22.75 -6.97 59.14
N GLY A 26 -22.70 -7.11 60.47
CA GLY A 26 -21.91 -8.12 61.17
C GLY A 26 -20.50 -7.73 61.57
N THR A 27 -19.99 -6.57 61.16
CA THR A 27 -18.60 -6.13 61.48
C THR A 27 -18.60 -4.83 62.32
N HIS A 28 -19.73 -4.19 62.54
CA HIS A 28 -19.82 -2.86 63.21
C HIS A 28 -19.02 -1.77 62.51
N HIS A 29 -18.79 -1.90 61.18
CA HIS A 29 -18.15 -0.86 60.39
C HIS A 29 -19.20 0.11 59.77
N LEU A 30 -18.95 1.40 59.92
CA LEU A 30 -19.69 2.46 59.21
C LEU A 30 -18.80 3.05 58.14
N TRP A 31 -19.25 2.98 56.87
CA TRP A 31 -18.59 3.57 55.72
C TRP A 31 -19.19 4.90 55.35
N ALA A 32 -18.36 5.93 55.14
CA ALA A 32 -18.81 7.24 54.70
C ALA A 32 -18.14 7.63 53.38
N CYS A 33 -18.92 7.73 52.32
CA CYS A 33 -18.51 8.21 51.01
C CYS A 33 -18.46 9.75 51.04
N THR A 34 -17.32 10.31 50.66
CA THR A 34 -17.17 11.78 50.65
C THR A 34 -16.94 12.32 49.27
N ARG A 35 -17.25 13.62 49.12
CA ARG A 35 -17.09 14.31 47.86
C ARG A 35 -15.65 14.56 47.46
N ASP A 36 -14.73 14.89 48.39
CA ASP A 36 -13.39 15.34 48.04
C ASP A 36 -12.28 14.65 48.87
N PHE A 37 -12.68 13.83 49.86
CA PHE A 37 -11.76 13.26 50.84
C PHE A 37 -11.62 11.73 50.76
N GLY A 38 -12.19 11.08 49.78
CA GLY A 38 -12.16 9.62 49.60
C GLY A 38 -13.26 8.93 50.41
N LEU A 39 -12.94 7.72 50.88
CA LEU A 39 -13.83 6.83 51.62
C LEU A 39 -13.28 6.69 53.04
N PHE A 40 -14.13 6.86 54.01
CA PHE A 40 -13.83 6.63 55.45
C PHE A 40 -14.53 5.36 55.92
N MET A 41 -13.82 4.55 56.68
CA MET A 41 -14.33 3.43 57.46
C MET A 41 -14.18 3.74 58.94
N PHE A 42 -15.26 3.68 59.68
CA PHE A 42 -15.29 3.86 61.13
C PHE A 42 -15.63 2.53 61.78
N GLU A 43 -14.82 2.11 62.74
CA GLU A 43 -15.11 0.97 63.58
C GLU A 43 -15.94 1.46 64.80
N LEU A 44 -17.09 0.80 65.03
CA LEU A 44 -18.00 1.17 66.11
C LEU A 44 -17.99 0.16 67.24
N ASP A 45 -18.10 0.64 68.50
CA ASP A 45 -18.33 -0.23 69.64
C ASP A 45 -19.82 -0.66 69.73
N GLU A 46 -20.17 -1.48 70.73
CA GLU A 46 -21.54 -1.91 70.97
C GLU A 46 -22.50 -0.75 71.33
N GLN A 47 -21.96 0.38 71.79
CA GLN A 47 -22.71 1.61 72.07
C GLN A 47 -22.74 2.56 70.86
N SER A 48 -22.27 2.15 69.70
CA SER A 48 -22.19 2.95 68.45
C SER A 48 -21.26 4.18 68.54
N ASN A 49 -20.24 4.16 69.45
CA ASN A 49 -19.18 5.14 69.44
C ASN A 49 -18.08 4.76 68.49
N ILE A 50 -17.44 5.71 67.86
CA ILE A 50 -16.32 5.51 66.95
C ILE A 50 -15.08 5.17 67.77
N THR A 51 -14.54 3.96 67.55
CA THR A 51 -13.31 3.45 68.22
C THR A 51 -12.06 3.65 67.37
N ASN A 52 -12.22 3.52 66.01
CA ASN A 52 -11.14 3.67 65.07
C ASN A 52 -11.62 4.27 63.73
N GLN A 53 -10.69 4.85 63.00
CA GLN A 53 -11.01 5.46 61.68
C GLN A 53 -9.90 5.10 60.70
N THR A 54 -10.27 4.55 59.53
CA THR A 54 -9.40 4.31 58.41
C THR A 54 -9.89 5.11 57.19
N ARG A 55 -8.97 5.74 56.47
CA ARG A 55 -9.29 6.50 55.23
C ARG A 55 -8.66 5.90 54.01
N PHE A 56 -9.43 5.71 52.97
CA PHE A 56 -9.02 5.25 51.64
C PHE A 56 -9.13 6.41 50.68
N TYR A 57 -8.02 6.77 50.01
CA TYR A 57 -7.99 7.94 49.10
C TYR A 57 -7.01 7.78 47.95
N LEU A 58 -7.12 8.60 46.93
CA LEU A 58 -6.16 8.70 45.85
C LEU A 58 -4.96 9.54 46.31
N SER A 59 -3.74 8.99 46.18
CA SER A 59 -2.50 9.68 46.55
C SER A 59 -1.41 9.30 45.52
N ASP A 60 -0.52 10.23 45.24
CA ASP A 60 0.59 10.01 44.29
C ASP A 60 1.64 9.02 44.79
N ASN A 61 1.60 8.65 46.06
CA ASN A 61 2.65 7.88 46.74
C ASN A 61 2.27 6.41 47.11
N HIS A 62 1.09 5.93 46.74
CA HIS A 62 0.62 4.60 47.15
C HIS A 62 0.16 3.77 45.95
N ASN A 63 0.62 2.51 45.88
CA ASN A 63 0.21 1.55 44.83
C ASN A 63 -1.18 0.93 45.11
N GLU A 64 -1.66 0.95 46.33
CA GLU A 64 -2.96 0.42 46.76
C GLU A 64 -3.88 1.59 47.14
N GLN A 65 -4.64 2.10 46.14
CA GLN A 65 -5.47 3.27 46.34
C GLN A 65 -6.75 3.19 45.48
N ILE A 66 -7.78 3.92 45.90
CA ILE A 66 -8.98 4.13 45.06
C ILE A 66 -8.67 5.08 43.90
N ASN A 67 -9.43 4.97 42.81
CA ASN A 67 -9.18 5.72 41.57
C ASN A 67 -9.66 7.18 41.58
N SER A 68 -10.37 7.62 42.63
CA SER A 68 -10.81 9.02 42.83
C SER A 68 -11.16 9.29 44.28
N ASN A 69 -10.90 10.52 44.74
CA ASN A 69 -11.33 11.01 46.06
C ASN A 69 -12.83 11.37 46.12
N HIS A 70 -13.52 11.39 44.98
CA HIS A 70 -14.94 11.66 44.90
C HIS A 70 -15.71 10.33 44.89
N VAL A 71 -16.14 9.88 46.05
CA VAL A 71 -16.83 8.61 46.25
C VAL A 71 -18.34 8.85 46.37
N TRP A 72 -19.12 8.08 45.61
CA TRP A 72 -20.59 8.19 45.56
C TRP A 72 -21.29 7.04 46.26
N ALA A 73 -20.77 5.83 46.08
CA ALA A 73 -21.42 4.63 46.56
C ALA A 73 -20.44 3.66 47.19
N VAL A 74 -20.88 2.93 48.18
CA VAL A 74 -20.21 1.79 48.77
C VAL A 74 -21.25 0.74 49.11
N THR A 75 -20.92 -0.52 48.91
CA THR A 75 -21.76 -1.66 49.27
C THR A 75 -20.90 -2.88 49.54
N GLN A 76 -21.35 -3.76 50.44
CA GLN A 76 -20.76 -5.05 50.68
C GLN A 76 -21.45 -6.10 49.82
N SER A 77 -20.65 -6.94 49.16
CA SER A 77 -21.18 -8.08 48.41
C SER A 77 -21.40 -9.30 49.34
N SER A 78 -22.17 -10.25 48.82
CA SER A 78 -22.40 -11.57 49.45
C SER A 78 -21.06 -12.30 49.75
N SER A 79 -20.00 -12.03 49.01
CA SER A 79 -18.64 -12.53 49.22
C SER A 79 -17.80 -11.73 50.20
N ASN A 80 -18.42 -10.82 50.99
CA ASN A 80 -17.77 -9.91 51.95
C ASN A 80 -16.76 -8.92 51.32
N LYS A 81 -16.78 -8.73 50.03
CA LYS A 81 -15.98 -7.73 49.34
C LYS A 81 -16.70 -6.39 49.34
N ILE A 82 -15.99 -5.31 49.64
CA ILE A 82 -16.53 -3.95 49.60
C ILE A 82 -16.34 -3.38 48.18
N TRP A 83 -17.42 -2.97 47.55
CA TRP A 83 -17.44 -2.32 46.25
C TRP A 83 -17.64 -0.80 46.39
N ILE A 84 -16.87 -0.05 45.59
CA ILE A 84 -16.80 1.40 45.69
C ILE A 84 -17.01 2.03 44.33
N GLY A 85 -18.01 2.87 44.23
CA GLY A 85 -18.33 3.70 43.06
C GLY A 85 -17.78 5.11 43.21
N THR A 86 -17.00 5.54 42.23
CA THR A 86 -16.36 6.86 42.23
C THR A 86 -16.68 7.61 40.91
N ASP A 87 -16.23 8.87 40.81
CA ASP A 87 -16.26 9.63 39.54
C ASP A 87 -15.43 8.99 38.43
N ALA A 88 -14.39 8.24 38.79
CA ALA A 88 -13.41 7.67 37.87
C ALA A 88 -13.59 6.17 37.61
N GLY A 89 -14.65 5.54 38.13
CA GLY A 89 -14.96 4.13 37.91
C GLY A 89 -15.15 3.30 39.16
N LEU A 90 -15.04 1.97 39.02
CA LEU A 90 -15.29 0.96 40.05
C LEU A 90 -13.99 0.56 40.75
N ASN A 91 -14.07 0.41 42.07
CA ASN A 91 -13.01 -0.19 42.87
C ASN A 91 -13.59 -1.27 43.78
N SER A 92 -12.74 -2.13 44.30
CA SER A 92 -13.10 -3.04 45.39
C SER A 92 -12.05 -3.08 46.45
N ILE A 93 -12.46 -3.28 47.72
CA ILE A 93 -11.60 -3.57 48.85
C ILE A 93 -11.89 -4.99 49.33
N ASP A 94 -10.83 -5.74 49.54
CA ASP A 94 -10.87 -7.11 50.06
C ASP A 94 -10.05 -7.15 51.34
N PHE A 95 -10.65 -7.65 52.41
CA PHE A 95 -10.01 -7.85 53.73
C PHE A 95 -9.54 -9.29 53.95
N SER A 96 -9.69 -10.16 52.95
CA SER A 96 -9.28 -11.56 53.04
C SER A 96 -7.74 -11.65 53.18
N GLY A 97 -7.28 -12.49 54.11
CA GLY A 97 -5.86 -12.76 54.32
C GLY A 97 -5.10 -11.75 55.21
N GLY A 98 -5.80 -10.92 56.00
CA GLY A 98 -5.20 -10.01 56.97
C GLY A 98 -4.46 -8.79 56.40
N LYS A 99 -4.57 -8.54 55.10
CA LYS A 99 -4.12 -7.35 54.41
C LYS A 99 -5.25 -6.75 53.61
N ILE A 100 -5.32 -5.44 53.63
CA ILE A 100 -6.28 -4.69 52.80
C ILE A 100 -5.76 -4.70 51.37
N GLN A 101 -6.54 -5.25 50.44
CA GLN A 101 -6.24 -5.22 48.98
C GLN A 101 -7.25 -4.35 48.28
N ILE A 102 -6.75 -3.29 47.63
CA ILE A 102 -7.60 -2.40 46.79
C ILE A 102 -7.34 -2.72 45.33
N LYS A 103 -8.43 -2.99 44.59
CA LYS A 103 -8.38 -3.26 43.16
C LYS A 103 -9.22 -2.25 42.39
N SER A 104 -8.61 -1.57 41.41
CA SER A 104 -9.31 -0.71 40.46
C SER A 104 -9.66 -1.51 39.19
N PHE A 105 -10.86 -1.27 38.65
CA PHE A 105 -11.36 -1.88 37.41
C PHE A 105 -11.21 -0.95 36.18
N ASN A 106 -10.33 0.05 36.24
CA ASN A 106 -10.08 0.98 35.12
C ASN A 106 -9.39 0.34 33.91
N HIS A 107 -8.89 -0.89 34.02
CA HIS A 107 -8.40 -1.68 32.90
C HIS A 107 -9.55 -2.10 31.95
N ILE A 108 -10.79 -2.12 32.44
CA ILE A 108 -11.97 -2.41 31.65
C ILE A 108 -12.48 -1.09 31.03
N SER A 109 -12.41 -0.97 29.72
CA SER A 109 -12.72 0.28 28.99
C SER A 109 -14.10 0.83 29.26
N GLN A 110 -15.10 -0.04 29.50
CA GLN A 110 -16.48 0.36 29.78
C GLN A 110 -16.70 0.88 31.21
N LEU A 111 -15.76 0.63 32.14
CA LEU A 111 -15.81 1.12 33.52
C LEU A 111 -14.85 2.28 33.78
N ARG A 112 -13.96 2.58 32.84
CA ARG A 112 -12.97 3.65 32.97
C ARG A 112 -13.62 5.01 32.86
N ASN A 113 -13.31 5.91 33.80
CA ASN A 113 -13.75 7.30 33.78
C ASN A 113 -15.29 7.44 33.68
N ILE A 114 -16.01 6.52 34.30
CA ILE A 114 -17.45 6.58 34.41
C ILE A 114 -17.85 6.88 35.84
N LYS A 115 -18.77 7.87 36.02
CA LYS A 115 -19.33 8.20 37.33
C LYS A 115 -20.34 7.12 37.75
N ILE A 116 -20.00 6.36 38.84
CA ILE A 116 -20.85 5.34 39.43
C ILE A 116 -21.53 5.90 40.66
N LEU A 117 -22.84 6.06 40.60
CA LEU A 117 -23.64 6.74 41.58
C LEU A 117 -24.25 5.84 42.64
N SER A 118 -24.61 4.61 42.26
CA SER A 118 -25.06 3.60 43.20
C SER A 118 -24.66 2.17 42.72
N ILE A 119 -24.57 1.23 43.63
CA ILE A 119 -24.15 -0.17 43.40
C ILE A 119 -25.13 -1.08 44.15
N ILE A 120 -25.70 -2.05 43.47
CA ILE A 120 -26.51 -3.12 44.06
C ILE A 120 -25.98 -4.46 43.54
N GLU A 121 -25.86 -5.44 44.41
CA GLU A 121 -25.61 -6.85 44.05
C GLU A 121 -26.94 -7.59 43.91
N ASP A 122 -27.11 -8.33 42.84
CA ASP A 122 -28.27 -9.21 42.65
C ASP A 122 -28.02 -10.63 43.26
N THR A 123 -29.05 -11.44 43.23
CA THR A 123 -29.00 -12.81 43.76
C THR A 123 -27.98 -13.72 43.05
N ASN A 124 -27.54 -13.35 41.84
CA ASN A 124 -26.55 -14.05 41.02
C ASN A 124 -25.14 -13.50 41.20
N SER A 125 -24.91 -12.61 42.21
CA SER A 125 -23.64 -11.92 42.49
C SER A 125 -23.17 -11.04 41.35
N ALA A 126 -24.04 -10.60 40.46
CA ALA A 126 -23.76 -9.55 39.49
C ALA A 126 -24.06 -8.17 40.10
N LEU A 127 -23.21 -7.21 39.78
CA LEU A 127 -23.35 -5.84 40.26
C LEU A 127 -24.11 -5.00 39.24
N TRP A 128 -25.12 -4.30 39.73
CA TRP A 128 -25.86 -3.32 38.97
C TRP A 128 -25.40 -1.92 39.37
N LEU A 129 -24.77 -1.23 38.42
CA LEU A 129 -24.12 0.06 38.63
C LEU A 129 -24.94 1.16 37.97
N ALA A 130 -25.55 2.03 38.79
CA ALA A 130 -26.18 3.23 38.29
C ALA A 130 -25.12 4.26 37.90
N THR A 131 -25.20 4.76 36.68
CA THR A 131 -24.23 5.72 36.18
C THR A 131 -24.90 6.96 35.60
N SER A 132 -24.12 7.98 35.34
CA SER A 132 -24.56 9.18 34.60
C SER A 132 -24.84 8.91 33.11
N LYS A 133 -24.53 7.73 32.62
CA LYS A 133 -24.64 7.31 31.19
C LYS A 133 -25.27 5.94 31.02
N GLY A 134 -26.36 5.65 31.75
CA GLY A 134 -27.06 4.39 31.71
C GLY A 134 -26.78 3.48 32.89
N LEU A 135 -27.41 2.32 32.90
CA LEU A 135 -27.23 1.25 33.88
C LEU A 135 -26.26 0.21 33.37
N ILE A 136 -25.36 -0.26 34.23
CA ILE A 136 -24.38 -1.29 33.87
C ILE A 136 -24.62 -2.54 34.75
N LYS A 137 -24.79 -3.69 34.14
CA LYS A 137 -24.65 -4.99 34.80
C LYS A 137 -23.20 -5.45 34.62
N PHE A 138 -22.48 -5.64 35.72
CA PHE A 138 -21.13 -6.15 35.74
C PHE A 138 -21.05 -7.47 36.51
N THR A 139 -20.53 -8.51 35.88
CA THR A 139 -20.31 -9.81 36.49
C THR A 139 -18.83 -9.95 36.86
N PRO A 140 -18.45 -9.82 38.14
CA PRO A 140 -17.03 -9.78 38.54
C PRO A 140 -16.23 -11.05 38.24
N THR A 141 -16.88 -12.20 38.19
CA THR A 141 -16.26 -13.52 37.93
C THR A 141 -15.80 -13.69 36.48
N THR A 142 -16.55 -13.17 35.52
CA THR A 142 -16.29 -13.27 34.08
C THR A 142 -15.78 -11.98 33.47
N ASN A 143 -15.80 -10.88 34.21
CA ASN A 143 -15.59 -9.48 33.72
C ASN A 143 -16.57 -9.10 32.61
N GLU A 144 -17.71 -9.73 32.55
CA GLU A 144 -18.75 -9.46 31.57
C GLU A 144 -19.52 -8.19 31.92
N ILE A 145 -19.77 -7.33 30.92
CA ILE A 145 -20.46 -6.06 31.09
C ILE A 145 -21.59 -5.97 30.07
N ASN A 146 -22.79 -5.71 30.58
CA ASN A 146 -23.95 -5.34 29.80
C ASN A 146 -24.40 -3.95 30.19
N ARG A 147 -24.69 -3.07 29.21
CA ARG A 147 -25.09 -1.71 29.46
C ARG A 147 -26.48 -1.46 28.91
N PHE A 148 -27.33 -0.82 29.71
CA PHE A 148 -28.71 -0.50 29.40
C PHE A 148 -28.91 1.02 29.36
N TYR A 149 -29.74 1.45 28.43
CA TYR A 149 -30.06 2.85 28.19
C TYR A 149 -31.58 3.11 28.21
N TYR A 150 -31.99 4.36 28.06
CA TYR A 150 -33.40 4.73 27.91
C TYR A 150 -34.13 3.89 26.84
N LYS A 151 -33.45 3.57 25.75
CA LYS A 151 -34.00 2.72 24.66
C LYS A 151 -34.25 1.27 25.06
N ASP A 152 -33.60 0.82 26.11
CA ASP A 152 -33.75 -0.54 26.66
C ASP A 152 -34.78 -0.59 27.79
N GLY A 153 -35.49 0.53 28.05
CA GLY A 153 -36.55 0.61 29.01
C GLY A 153 -36.25 1.38 30.30
N LEU A 154 -35.05 2.01 30.39
CA LEU A 154 -34.75 2.90 31.51
C LEU A 154 -35.62 4.15 31.43
N SER A 155 -36.02 4.70 32.58
CA SER A 155 -36.74 5.98 32.66
C SER A 155 -35.90 7.17 32.21
N ASN A 156 -34.56 7.09 32.33
CA ASN A 156 -33.56 8.05 31.81
C ASN A 156 -32.20 7.41 31.75
N ASN A 157 -31.29 7.93 30.89
CA ASN A 157 -29.89 7.54 30.86
C ASN A 157 -29.06 8.05 32.04
N SER A 158 -29.49 9.15 32.67
CA SER A 158 -28.84 9.69 33.86
C SER A 158 -29.60 9.18 35.11
N LEU A 159 -29.00 8.21 35.77
CA LEU A 159 -29.49 7.66 37.02
C LEU A 159 -29.03 8.51 38.20
N MET A 160 -29.66 8.31 39.36
CA MET A 160 -29.37 9.00 40.61
C MET A 160 -28.62 8.08 41.60
N GLU A 161 -28.25 8.64 42.75
CA GLU A 161 -27.48 7.97 43.80
C GLU A 161 -28.33 6.96 44.57
N THR A 162 -29.66 7.03 44.41
CA THR A 162 -30.60 6.19 45.15
C THR A 162 -30.96 4.94 44.40
N SER A 163 -30.71 3.81 45.00
CA SER A 163 -31.16 2.51 44.55
C SER A 163 -31.49 1.59 45.70
N GLN A 164 -32.41 0.65 45.48
CA GLN A 164 -32.88 -0.28 46.49
C GLN A 164 -33.18 -1.64 45.83
N ILE A 165 -32.98 -2.73 46.57
CA ILE A 165 -33.49 -4.05 46.26
C ILE A 165 -34.49 -4.41 47.32
N ASP A 166 -35.64 -4.99 46.92
CA ASP A 166 -36.65 -5.47 47.86
C ASP A 166 -36.47 -6.96 48.21
N ASP A 167 -37.28 -7.45 49.11
CA ASP A 167 -37.26 -8.85 49.57
C ASP A 167 -37.64 -9.87 48.46
N ASN A 168 -38.26 -9.41 47.39
CA ASN A 168 -38.60 -10.22 46.21
C ASN A 168 -37.50 -10.21 45.17
N GLY A 169 -36.40 -9.48 45.40
CA GLY A 169 -35.29 -9.34 44.45
C GLY A 169 -35.49 -8.32 43.33
N ILE A 170 -36.57 -7.50 43.43
CA ILE A 170 -36.80 -6.43 42.48
C ILE A 170 -35.85 -5.26 42.81
N ILE A 171 -35.11 -4.80 41.81
CA ILE A 171 -34.21 -3.68 41.94
C ILE A 171 -34.88 -2.41 41.43
N TYR A 172 -34.73 -1.35 42.20
CA TYR A 172 -35.25 0.01 41.91
C TYR A 172 -34.10 0.98 41.74
N PHE A 173 -34.11 1.75 40.63
CA PHE A 173 -33.18 2.84 40.38
C PHE A 173 -33.94 4.16 40.17
N ALA A 174 -33.58 5.19 40.91
CA ALA A 174 -34.11 6.52 40.68
C ALA A 174 -33.40 7.20 39.48
N SER A 175 -34.15 7.98 38.74
CA SER A 175 -33.67 8.89 37.73
C SER A 175 -34.41 10.24 37.76
N ILE A 176 -33.98 11.22 36.96
CA ILE A 176 -34.64 12.53 36.89
C ILE A 176 -36.09 12.42 36.43
N ASN A 177 -36.44 11.44 35.59
CA ASN A 177 -37.77 11.30 34.98
C ASN A 177 -38.63 10.20 35.61
N GLY A 178 -38.21 9.64 36.75
CA GLY A 178 -38.98 8.61 37.43
C GLY A 178 -38.12 7.46 37.94
N ILE A 179 -38.75 6.34 38.21
CA ILE A 179 -38.10 5.15 38.76
C ILE A 179 -38.09 4.03 37.69
N THR A 180 -36.96 3.42 37.51
CA THR A 180 -36.81 2.15 36.75
C THR A 180 -36.79 0.99 37.75
N TYR A 181 -37.60 -0.01 37.56
CA TYR A 181 -37.58 -1.20 38.40
C TYR A 181 -37.69 -2.46 37.53
N PHE A 182 -37.04 -3.51 37.95
CA PHE A 182 -37.03 -4.80 37.24
C PHE A 182 -36.56 -5.95 38.15
N HIS A 183 -36.92 -7.16 37.81
CA HIS A 183 -36.29 -8.34 38.39
C HIS A 183 -35.10 -8.74 37.52
N PRO A 184 -33.89 -8.97 38.07
CA PRO A 184 -32.70 -9.26 37.32
C PRO A 184 -32.80 -10.51 36.42
N ASP A 185 -33.55 -11.51 36.83
CA ASP A 185 -33.75 -12.78 36.10
C ASP A 185 -34.69 -12.61 34.90
N GLU A 186 -35.50 -11.55 34.83
CA GLU A 186 -36.34 -11.24 33.68
C GLU A 186 -35.56 -10.58 32.54
N ILE A 187 -34.35 -10.07 32.85
CA ILE A 187 -33.46 -9.46 31.85
C ILE A 187 -32.67 -10.55 31.13
N THR A 188 -33.32 -11.10 30.11
CA THR A 188 -32.72 -12.13 29.26
C THR A 188 -32.15 -11.50 27.99
N ARG A 189 -31.05 -12.10 27.49
CA ARG A 189 -30.52 -11.72 26.18
C ARG A 189 -31.49 -12.10 25.09
N ASN A 190 -31.70 -11.22 24.15
CA ASN A 190 -32.47 -11.56 22.95
C ASN A 190 -31.66 -12.56 22.08
N PRO A 191 -32.11 -13.83 21.95
CA PRO A 191 -31.42 -14.84 21.19
C PRO A 191 -31.57 -14.66 19.67
N ILE A 192 -32.48 -13.79 19.22
CA ILE A 192 -32.79 -13.61 17.80
C ILE A 192 -31.63 -12.94 17.10
N LYS A 193 -31.04 -13.65 16.14
CA LYS A 193 -29.92 -13.18 15.34
C LYS A 193 -30.43 -12.34 14.17
N PRO A 194 -29.76 -11.21 13.83
CA PRO A 194 -30.15 -10.36 12.71
C PRO A 194 -29.85 -11.04 11.38
N GLN A 195 -30.73 -10.88 10.40
CA GLN A 195 -30.48 -11.24 9.02
C GLN A 195 -29.84 -10.04 8.29
N VAL A 196 -28.74 -10.28 7.56
CA VAL A 196 -28.06 -9.24 6.79
C VAL A 196 -28.57 -9.19 5.36
N LEU A 197 -28.97 -7.99 4.91
CA LEU A 197 -29.33 -7.71 3.53
C LEU A 197 -28.39 -6.66 2.94
N ILE A 198 -27.96 -6.87 1.69
CA ILE A 198 -27.24 -5.86 0.90
C ILE A 198 -28.29 -4.98 0.24
N THR A 199 -28.24 -3.68 0.45
CA THR A 199 -29.31 -2.75 0.02
C THR A 199 -28.95 -1.96 -1.21
N LYS A 200 -27.66 -1.56 -1.36
CA LYS A 200 -27.22 -0.71 -2.46
C LYS A 200 -25.79 -1.04 -2.90
N LEU A 201 -25.57 -0.90 -4.20
CA LEU A 201 -24.25 -0.86 -4.81
C LEU A 201 -24.01 0.56 -5.34
N GLN A 202 -22.88 1.14 -4.99
CA GLN A 202 -22.42 2.40 -5.55
C GLN A 202 -21.07 2.19 -6.25
N VAL A 203 -20.89 2.81 -7.41
CA VAL A 203 -19.62 2.82 -8.14
C VAL A 203 -19.22 4.27 -8.35
N PHE A 204 -18.06 4.69 -7.84
CA PHE A 204 -17.63 6.09 -7.74
C PHE A 204 -18.67 6.98 -7.05
N ASN A 205 -19.19 6.56 -5.90
CA ASN A 205 -20.21 7.25 -5.11
C ASN A 205 -21.54 7.52 -5.86
N LYS A 206 -21.76 6.84 -7.00
CA LYS A 206 -23.03 6.91 -7.72
C LYS A 206 -23.75 5.59 -7.59
N GLU A 207 -25.03 5.65 -7.19
CA GLU A 207 -25.86 4.46 -7.05
C GLU A 207 -26.06 3.78 -8.41
N VAL A 208 -25.95 2.45 -8.40
CA VAL A 208 -26.17 1.62 -9.59
C VAL A 208 -27.66 1.22 -9.62
N GLU A 209 -28.38 1.74 -10.59
CA GLU A 209 -29.80 1.45 -10.77
C GLU A 209 -30.01 0.09 -11.47
N ILE A 210 -31.06 -0.64 -11.03
CA ILE A 210 -31.45 -1.94 -11.58
C ILE A 210 -31.89 -1.78 -13.05
N GLY A 211 -31.39 -2.66 -13.92
CA GLY A 211 -31.76 -2.68 -15.34
C GLY A 211 -31.23 -1.51 -16.18
N LYS A 212 -30.60 -0.52 -15.58
CA LYS A 212 -30.09 0.65 -16.32
C LYS A 212 -28.76 0.35 -17.00
N LYS A 213 -28.68 0.69 -18.27
CA LYS A 213 -27.42 0.58 -19.05
C LYS A 213 -26.46 1.69 -18.66
N LYS A 214 -25.24 1.34 -18.25
CA LYS A 214 -24.12 2.25 -18.05
C LYS A 214 -22.96 1.77 -18.92
N ASN A 215 -22.42 2.66 -19.78
CA ASN A 215 -21.33 2.32 -20.71
C ASN A 215 -21.63 1.07 -21.57
N GLY A 216 -22.88 0.95 -22.09
CA GLY A 216 -23.31 -0.11 -22.98
C GLY A 216 -23.67 -1.45 -22.33
N ARG A 217 -23.58 -1.59 -20.99
CA ARG A 217 -23.98 -2.81 -20.26
C ARG A 217 -24.87 -2.51 -19.06
N VAL A 218 -25.65 -3.50 -18.64
CA VAL A 218 -26.38 -3.50 -17.38
C VAL A 218 -25.49 -4.12 -16.30
N LEU A 219 -25.16 -3.35 -15.25
CA LEU A 219 -24.32 -3.80 -14.16
C LEU A 219 -25.12 -4.67 -13.17
N LEU A 220 -26.36 -4.27 -12.88
CA LEU A 220 -27.30 -4.99 -12.04
C LEU A 220 -28.53 -5.38 -12.87
N PRO A 221 -28.60 -6.62 -13.36
CA PRO A 221 -29.80 -7.08 -14.12
C PRO A 221 -31.00 -7.32 -13.21
N LYS A 222 -30.77 -7.63 -11.92
CA LYS A 222 -31.78 -7.81 -10.87
C LYS A 222 -31.38 -7.05 -9.60
N SER A 223 -32.27 -7.04 -8.61
CA SER A 223 -31.99 -6.40 -7.33
C SER A 223 -30.70 -6.92 -6.70
N ILE A 224 -29.92 -6.03 -6.09
CA ILE A 224 -28.72 -6.41 -5.33
C ILE A 224 -29.05 -7.36 -4.16
N LEU A 225 -30.29 -7.33 -3.66
CA LEU A 225 -30.79 -8.25 -2.64
C LEU A 225 -30.71 -9.71 -3.08
N GLU A 226 -30.97 -9.97 -4.37
CA GLU A 226 -31.00 -11.30 -4.98
C GLU A 226 -29.71 -11.65 -5.72
N THR A 227 -28.81 -10.68 -5.84
CA THR A 227 -27.56 -10.86 -6.58
C THR A 227 -26.51 -11.48 -5.67
N SER A 228 -25.89 -12.56 -6.14
CA SER A 228 -24.79 -13.26 -5.48
C SER A 228 -23.43 -12.93 -6.07
N GLU A 229 -23.39 -12.41 -7.31
CA GLU A 229 -22.17 -12.11 -8.04
C GLU A 229 -22.29 -10.81 -8.83
N ILE A 230 -21.25 -9.99 -8.82
CA ILE A 230 -21.12 -8.78 -9.63
C ILE A 230 -19.79 -8.77 -10.36
N THR A 231 -19.80 -8.30 -11.62
CA THR A 231 -18.59 -8.13 -12.42
C THR A 231 -18.37 -6.65 -12.68
N LEU A 232 -17.23 -6.13 -12.25
CA LEU A 232 -16.78 -4.75 -12.44
C LEU A 232 -15.67 -4.68 -13.48
N LYS A 233 -15.62 -3.60 -14.27
CA LYS A 233 -14.48 -3.33 -15.15
C LYS A 233 -13.30 -2.77 -14.37
N HIS A 234 -12.11 -2.83 -14.95
CA HIS A 234 -10.89 -2.26 -14.36
C HIS A 234 -11.02 -0.77 -13.97
N ASN A 235 -11.89 -0.01 -14.66
CA ASN A 235 -12.18 1.40 -14.36
C ASN A 235 -13.41 1.58 -13.47
N GLU A 236 -13.94 0.52 -12.87
CA GLU A 236 -15.06 0.53 -11.91
C GLU A 236 -14.62 -0.04 -10.55
N ASN A 237 -13.32 0.01 -10.27
CA ASN A 237 -12.65 -0.60 -9.11
C ASN A 237 -12.78 0.19 -7.80
N ASN A 238 -13.58 1.27 -7.81
CA ASN A 238 -13.97 2.03 -6.62
C ASN A 238 -15.46 1.83 -6.38
N PHE A 239 -15.81 1.08 -5.35
CA PHE A 239 -17.21 0.78 -5.06
C PHE A 239 -17.50 0.77 -3.57
N THR A 240 -18.76 0.97 -3.24
CA THR A 240 -19.31 0.91 -1.89
C THR A 240 -20.54 0.03 -1.90
N ILE A 241 -20.55 -0.92 -0.97
CA ILE A 241 -21.70 -1.81 -0.71
C ILE A 241 -22.36 -1.35 0.58
N ASN A 242 -23.64 -0.97 0.51
CA ASN A 242 -24.45 -0.66 1.67
C ASN A 242 -25.25 -1.89 2.10
N TYR A 243 -25.35 -2.10 3.40
CA TYR A 243 -26.05 -3.24 3.97
C TYR A 243 -26.84 -2.85 5.22
N VAL A 244 -27.78 -3.70 5.62
CA VAL A 244 -28.60 -3.54 6.81
C VAL A 244 -28.75 -4.88 7.51
N GLY A 245 -28.84 -4.86 8.83
CA GLY A 245 -29.22 -6.00 9.64
C GLY A 245 -30.68 -5.84 10.07
N ILE A 246 -31.52 -6.81 9.71
CA ILE A 246 -32.93 -6.80 10.12
C ILE A 246 -33.02 -7.33 11.53
N HIS A 247 -33.11 -6.41 12.48
CA HIS A 247 -33.43 -6.69 13.88
C HIS A 247 -34.02 -5.37 14.46
N PHE A 248 -35.31 -5.45 14.86
CA PHE A 248 -36.11 -4.25 15.13
C PHE A 248 -36.09 -3.81 16.60
N ASN A 249 -35.61 -4.66 17.52
CA ASN A 249 -35.69 -4.36 18.96
C ASN A 249 -34.91 -3.09 19.34
N ASN A 250 -33.65 -2.97 18.90
CA ASN A 250 -32.84 -1.77 19.06
C ASN A 250 -31.86 -1.64 17.88
N PRO A 251 -32.31 -1.16 16.70
CA PRO A 251 -31.51 -1.15 15.48
C PRO A 251 -30.26 -0.27 15.56
N GLN A 252 -30.24 0.71 16.46
CA GLN A 252 -29.11 1.63 16.65
C GLN A 252 -27.97 1.00 17.46
N SER A 253 -28.23 -0.10 18.17
CA SER A 253 -27.23 -0.83 18.95
C SER A 253 -26.68 -2.06 18.20
N ASN A 254 -27.25 -2.39 17.03
CA ASN A 254 -26.74 -3.47 16.19
C ASN A 254 -25.29 -3.20 15.77
N LYS A 255 -24.46 -4.22 15.76
CA LYS A 255 -23.10 -4.14 15.25
C LYS A 255 -22.97 -4.91 13.95
N PHE A 256 -22.02 -4.49 13.14
CA PHE A 256 -21.74 -5.10 11.85
C PHE A 256 -20.28 -5.48 11.76
N ALA A 257 -20.00 -6.49 10.97
CA ALA A 257 -18.63 -6.77 10.55
C ALA A 257 -18.65 -7.19 9.08
N HIS A 258 -17.67 -6.73 8.33
CA HIS A 258 -17.45 -7.14 6.96
C HIS A 258 -15.99 -7.49 6.71
N GLN A 259 -15.75 -8.31 5.69
CA GLN A 259 -14.43 -8.71 5.25
C GLN A 259 -14.48 -8.97 3.75
N LEU A 260 -13.59 -8.38 2.98
CA LEU A 260 -13.37 -8.72 1.58
C LEU A 260 -12.24 -9.75 1.49
N VAL A 261 -12.61 -11.01 1.36
CA VAL A 261 -11.65 -12.11 1.19
C VAL A 261 -10.84 -11.90 -0.10
N GLY A 262 -9.53 -12.00 0.01
CA GLY A 262 -8.60 -11.66 -1.07
C GLY A 262 -8.01 -10.25 -0.95
N TYR A 263 -8.50 -9.42 -0.02
CA TYR A 263 -8.00 -8.08 0.24
C TYR A 263 -7.79 -7.79 1.74
N ASP A 264 -8.84 -7.96 2.56
CA ASP A 264 -8.77 -7.72 4.00
C ASP A 264 -8.14 -8.92 4.72
N LYS A 265 -7.22 -8.65 5.66
CA LYS A 265 -6.63 -9.69 6.51
C LYS A 265 -7.61 -10.15 7.57
N ASP A 266 -8.33 -9.21 8.20
CA ASP A 266 -9.22 -9.46 9.34
C ASP A 266 -10.61 -8.88 9.09
N TRP A 267 -11.56 -9.22 9.98
CA TRP A 267 -12.89 -8.62 9.99
C TRP A 267 -12.83 -7.15 10.41
N ILE A 268 -13.50 -6.30 9.66
CA ILE A 268 -13.66 -4.87 9.96
C ILE A 268 -14.98 -4.70 10.71
N TYR A 269 -14.90 -4.27 11.96
CA TYR A 269 -16.07 -4.10 12.83
C TYR A 269 -16.56 -2.65 12.82
N GLY A 270 -17.88 -2.47 12.77
CA GLY A 270 -18.55 -1.17 12.81
C GLY A 270 -19.84 -1.19 13.61
N GLY A 271 -20.27 -0.02 14.07
CA GLY A 271 -21.57 0.17 14.69
C GLY A 271 -22.70 0.39 13.68
N ALA A 272 -23.90 0.64 14.20
CA ALA A 272 -25.09 0.91 13.39
C ALA A 272 -25.00 2.13 12.47
N GLU A 273 -24.05 3.04 12.71
CA GLU A 273 -23.78 4.23 11.89
C GLU A 273 -23.01 3.87 10.60
N ASN A 274 -22.21 2.81 10.65
CA ASN A 274 -21.29 2.41 9.59
C ASN A 274 -21.80 1.14 8.89
N ARG A 275 -22.85 1.31 8.06
CA ARG A 275 -23.51 0.22 7.30
C ARG A 275 -23.02 0.14 5.88
N SER A 276 -21.73 0.35 5.66
CA SER A 276 -21.13 0.33 4.33
C SER A 276 -19.74 -0.27 4.34
N ALA A 277 -19.42 -1.01 3.28
CA ALA A 277 -18.08 -1.49 2.97
C ALA A 277 -17.60 -0.76 1.72
N SER A 278 -16.57 0.06 1.86
CA SER A 278 -16.04 0.88 0.77
C SER A 278 -14.62 0.45 0.43
N TYR A 279 -14.40 0.18 -0.85
CA TYR A 279 -13.11 -0.26 -1.37
C TYR A 279 -12.70 0.62 -2.53
N ASN A 280 -11.44 1.05 -2.53
CA ASN A 280 -10.89 1.94 -3.54
C ASN A 280 -9.69 1.29 -4.22
N ASN A 281 -9.63 1.46 -5.55
CA ASN A 281 -8.49 1.05 -6.37
C ASN A 281 -8.10 -0.43 -6.19
N LEU A 282 -9.10 -1.32 -6.16
CA LEU A 282 -8.83 -2.75 -6.10
C LEU A 282 -8.18 -3.26 -7.39
N ALA A 283 -7.22 -4.16 -7.24
CA ALA A 283 -6.58 -4.82 -8.37
C ALA A 283 -7.56 -5.74 -9.11
N PRO A 284 -7.34 -6.03 -10.39
CA PRO A 284 -8.09 -7.06 -11.11
C PRO A 284 -7.97 -8.42 -10.40
N GLY A 285 -9.11 -9.10 -10.23
CA GLY A 285 -9.14 -10.36 -9.50
C GLY A 285 -10.55 -10.74 -9.04
N LYS A 286 -10.63 -11.86 -8.34
CA LYS A 286 -11.86 -12.36 -7.73
C LYS A 286 -11.81 -12.17 -6.22
N TYR A 287 -12.87 -11.61 -5.67
CA TYR A 287 -13.01 -11.26 -4.27
C TYR A 287 -14.36 -11.77 -3.77
N GLN A 288 -14.47 -12.05 -2.47
CA GLN A 288 -15.72 -12.40 -1.84
C GLN A 288 -15.96 -11.47 -0.65
N LEU A 289 -16.98 -10.62 -0.74
CA LEU A 289 -17.41 -9.80 0.39
C LEU A 289 -18.29 -10.66 1.31
N ARG A 290 -17.91 -10.72 2.58
CA ARG A 290 -18.64 -11.38 3.66
C ARG A 290 -19.13 -10.35 4.65
N ILE A 291 -20.40 -10.40 5.02
CA ILE A 291 -21.00 -9.45 5.95
C ILE A 291 -21.79 -10.24 7.00
N LYS A 292 -21.58 -9.91 8.28
CA LYS A 292 -22.37 -10.45 9.41
C LYS A 292 -22.82 -9.30 10.30
N ALA A 293 -23.87 -9.54 11.06
CA ALA A 293 -24.39 -8.58 12.02
C ALA A 293 -24.63 -9.23 13.38
N SER A 294 -24.61 -8.44 14.43
CA SER A 294 -25.11 -8.81 15.74
C SER A 294 -26.34 -7.95 16.11
N ASN A 295 -27.17 -8.50 16.97
CA ASN A 295 -28.26 -7.73 17.60
C ASN A 295 -27.70 -6.77 18.68
N SER A 296 -28.60 -6.03 19.34
CA SER A 296 -28.29 -5.11 20.45
C SER A 296 -27.56 -5.78 21.61
N ASP A 297 -27.82 -7.06 21.84
CA ASP A 297 -27.24 -7.88 22.92
C ASP A 297 -25.94 -8.58 22.52
N GLN A 298 -25.36 -8.18 21.42
CA GLN A 298 -24.11 -8.70 20.85
C GLN A 298 -24.16 -10.19 20.46
N VAL A 299 -25.34 -10.72 20.19
CA VAL A 299 -25.52 -12.06 19.64
C VAL A 299 -25.31 -11.98 18.13
N TRP A 300 -24.19 -12.51 17.65
CA TRP A 300 -23.82 -12.51 16.24
C TRP A 300 -24.56 -13.58 15.45
N ALA A 301 -24.88 -13.25 14.20
CA ALA A 301 -25.36 -14.25 13.25
C ALA A 301 -24.27 -15.29 12.98
N ASP A 302 -24.68 -16.59 12.91
CA ASP A 302 -23.76 -17.69 12.57
C ASP A 302 -23.40 -17.65 11.08
N GLU A 303 -24.37 -17.28 10.25
CA GLU A 303 -24.21 -17.17 8.82
C GLU A 303 -23.88 -15.73 8.42
N TYR A 304 -23.06 -15.60 7.41
CA TYR A 304 -22.75 -14.31 6.79
C TYR A 304 -23.35 -14.21 5.39
N ARG A 305 -23.79 -13.01 5.01
CA ARG A 305 -24.18 -12.71 3.63
C ARG A 305 -22.95 -12.59 2.76
N THR A 306 -22.90 -13.35 1.65
CA THR A 306 -21.80 -13.28 0.69
C THR A 306 -22.19 -12.53 -0.57
N LEU A 307 -21.23 -11.85 -1.18
CA LEU A 307 -21.31 -11.27 -2.51
C LEU A 307 -19.96 -11.49 -3.21
N ASP A 308 -19.97 -12.26 -4.30
CA ASP A 308 -18.79 -12.48 -5.11
C ASP A 308 -18.58 -11.29 -6.06
N ILE A 309 -17.37 -10.78 -6.12
CA ILE A 309 -16.99 -9.57 -6.85
C ILE A 309 -15.81 -9.91 -7.76
N GLU A 310 -16.01 -9.83 -9.08
CA GLU A 310 -14.95 -10.00 -10.05
C GLU A 310 -14.60 -8.65 -10.68
N ILE A 311 -13.33 -8.27 -10.61
CA ILE A 311 -12.78 -7.07 -11.26
C ILE A 311 -11.97 -7.51 -12.46
N LEU A 312 -12.45 -7.16 -13.65
CA LEU A 312 -11.82 -7.53 -14.92
C LEU A 312 -10.50 -6.74 -15.12
N ALA A 313 -9.51 -7.43 -15.68
CA ALA A 313 -8.26 -6.78 -16.08
C ALA A 313 -8.50 -5.76 -17.21
N ALA A 314 -7.66 -4.72 -17.24
CA ALA A 314 -7.67 -3.77 -18.34
C ALA A 314 -7.30 -4.46 -19.66
N PRO A 315 -7.91 -4.08 -20.82
CA PRO A 315 -7.61 -4.69 -22.09
C PRO A 315 -6.11 -4.72 -22.43
N TRP A 316 -5.40 -3.67 -22.08
CA TRP A 316 -3.95 -3.54 -22.30
C TRP A 316 -3.08 -4.32 -21.29
N ALA A 317 -3.65 -4.83 -20.20
CA ALA A 317 -2.99 -5.67 -19.20
C ALA A 317 -3.47 -7.14 -19.26
N SER A 318 -4.12 -7.53 -20.38
CA SER A 318 -4.53 -8.91 -20.61
C SER A 318 -3.38 -9.74 -21.21
N TRP A 319 -3.41 -11.07 -21.07
CA TRP A 319 -2.37 -11.96 -21.57
C TRP A 319 -2.10 -11.81 -23.08
N TRP A 320 -3.16 -11.58 -23.87
CA TRP A 320 -3.03 -11.35 -25.32
C TRP A 320 -2.41 -9.99 -25.65
N ALA A 321 -2.59 -8.95 -24.81
CA ALA A 321 -1.93 -7.66 -24.98
C ALA A 321 -0.41 -7.78 -24.79
N TYR A 322 0.04 -8.53 -23.81
CA TYR A 322 1.47 -8.81 -23.61
C TYR A 322 2.04 -9.60 -24.81
N LEU A 323 1.28 -10.54 -25.38
CA LEU A 323 1.68 -11.27 -26.58
C LEU A 323 1.82 -10.34 -27.78
N THR A 324 0.90 -9.39 -27.98
CA THR A 324 1.02 -8.37 -29.04
C THR A 324 2.21 -7.43 -28.81
N TYR A 325 2.48 -7.02 -27.58
CA TYR A 325 3.66 -6.19 -27.27
C TYR A 325 4.98 -6.90 -27.53
N THR A 326 5.07 -8.17 -27.19
CA THR A 326 6.29 -8.98 -27.49
C THR A 326 6.48 -9.14 -28.99
N LEU A 327 5.40 -9.40 -29.76
CA LEU A 327 5.46 -9.50 -31.21
C LEU A 327 5.92 -8.19 -31.86
N LEU A 328 5.35 -7.05 -31.42
CA LEU A 328 5.77 -5.73 -31.90
C LEU A 328 7.23 -5.46 -31.56
N GLY A 329 7.68 -5.83 -30.37
CA GLY A 329 9.09 -5.71 -29.97
C GLY A 329 10.02 -6.49 -30.90
N ILE A 330 9.67 -7.74 -31.25
CA ILE A 330 10.42 -8.57 -32.19
C ILE A 330 10.46 -7.93 -33.59
N ILE A 331 9.34 -7.39 -34.07
CA ILE A 331 9.27 -6.70 -35.37
C ILE A 331 10.17 -5.46 -35.39
N ILE A 332 10.15 -4.66 -34.33
CA ILE A 332 11.03 -3.48 -34.21
C ILE A 332 12.50 -3.89 -34.24
N ILE A 333 12.89 -4.92 -33.46
CA ILE A 333 14.26 -5.44 -33.46
C ILE A 333 14.65 -5.92 -34.85
N TYR A 334 13.76 -6.65 -35.56
CA TYR A 334 13.98 -7.11 -36.91
C TYR A 334 14.21 -5.97 -37.89
N ILE A 335 13.41 -4.91 -37.83
CA ILE A 335 13.57 -3.70 -38.65
C ILE A 335 14.93 -3.02 -38.37
N ILE A 336 15.31 -2.90 -37.10
CA ILE A 336 16.60 -2.32 -36.71
C ILE A 336 17.76 -3.14 -37.28
N VAL A 337 17.70 -4.48 -37.18
CA VAL A 337 18.75 -5.36 -37.72
C VAL A 337 18.84 -5.24 -39.24
N ILE A 338 17.72 -5.19 -39.94
CA ILE A 338 17.71 -4.98 -41.42
C ILE A 338 18.30 -3.61 -41.76
N HIS A 339 17.92 -2.58 -41.04
CA HIS A 339 18.43 -1.23 -41.26
C HIS A 339 19.97 -1.19 -41.06
N TYR A 340 20.46 -1.80 -39.98
CA TYR A 340 21.90 -1.90 -39.71
C TYR A 340 22.65 -2.64 -40.81
N LYS A 341 22.15 -3.80 -41.25
CA LYS A 341 22.73 -4.57 -42.37
C LYS A 341 22.73 -3.80 -43.68
N ARG A 342 21.66 -2.98 -43.95
CA ARG A 342 21.64 -2.13 -45.14
C ARG A 342 22.70 -1.02 -45.07
N GLN A 343 22.86 -0.39 -43.94
CA GLN A 343 23.88 0.63 -43.72
C GLN A 343 25.29 0.06 -43.88
N GLU A 344 25.56 -1.11 -43.36
CA GLU A 344 26.86 -1.79 -43.51
C GLU A 344 27.17 -2.14 -44.96
N LYS A 345 26.21 -2.70 -45.72
CA LYS A 345 26.33 -2.93 -47.16
C LYS A 345 26.58 -1.65 -47.94
N LEU A 346 25.93 -0.55 -47.59
CA LEU A 346 26.11 0.72 -48.28
C LEU A 346 27.50 1.29 -48.02
N LYS A 347 28.00 1.23 -46.77
CA LYS A 347 29.39 1.60 -46.43
C LYS A 347 30.41 0.77 -47.19
N TYR A 348 30.20 -0.55 -47.30
CA TYR A 348 31.07 -1.45 -48.03
C TYR A 348 31.11 -1.07 -49.53
N LYS A 349 29.96 -0.82 -50.18
CA LYS A 349 29.90 -0.40 -51.59
C LYS A 349 30.64 0.93 -51.82
N LEU A 350 30.43 1.92 -50.93
CA LEU A 350 31.14 3.21 -51.01
C LEU A 350 32.65 3.04 -50.89
N HIS A 351 33.09 2.14 -50.00
CA HIS A 351 34.51 1.87 -49.85
C HIS A 351 35.13 1.22 -51.09
N ILE A 352 34.45 0.26 -51.71
CA ILE A 352 34.89 -0.34 -52.98
C ILE A 352 34.95 0.72 -54.10
N GLU A 353 33.94 1.54 -54.24
CA GLU A 353 33.93 2.62 -55.24
C GLU A 353 35.06 3.64 -55.03
N GLN A 354 35.41 3.92 -53.79
CA GLN A 354 36.57 4.79 -53.48
C GLN A 354 37.90 4.11 -53.87
N LEU A 355 38.04 2.82 -53.60
CA LEU A 355 39.24 2.09 -54.02
C LEU A 355 39.39 2.02 -55.53
N GLU A 356 38.32 1.79 -56.28
CA GLU A 356 38.30 1.80 -57.72
C GLU A 356 38.71 3.16 -58.28
N ARG A 357 38.16 4.25 -57.71
CA ARG A 357 38.55 5.62 -58.11
C ARG A 357 40.02 5.94 -57.85
N ILE A 358 40.56 5.47 -56.70
CA ILE A 358 42.01 5.65 -56.41
C ILE A 358 42.83 4.87 -57.42
N HIS A 359 42.47 3.63 -57.71
CA HIS A 359 43.19 2.78 -58.68
C HIS A 359 43.18 3.38 -60.08
N ASP A 360 42.03 3.86 -60.54
CA ASP A 360 41.88 4.51 -61.85
C ASP A 360 42.74 5.78 -61.93
N LYS A 361 42.79 6.55 -60.81
CA LYS A 361 43.61 7.74 -60.75
C LYS A 361 45.11 7.41 -60.80
N GLU A 362 45.58 6.41 -60.06
CA GLU A 362 46.96 5.92 -60.10
C GLU A 362 47.36 5.42 -61.51
N MET A 363 46.44 4.65 -62.11
CA MET A 363 46.64 4.16 -63.49
C MET A 363 46.75 5.33 -64.49
N ASN A 364 45.92 6.36 -64.37
CA ASN A 364 45.97 7.53 -65.24
C ASN A 364 47.23 8.34 -65.03
N ASP A 365 47.64 8.57 -63.78
CA ASP A 365 48.90 9.25 -63.42
C ASP A 365 50.14 8.50 -63.94
N ASN A 366 50.14 7.20 -63.84
CA ASN A 366 51.20 6.35 -64.38
C ASN A 366 51.27 6.45 -65.92
N ARG A 367 50.12 6.45 -66.62
CA ARG A 367 50.05 6.69 -68.06
C ARG A 367 50.58 8.05 -68.44
N LEU A 368 50.22 9.11 -67.73
CA LEU A 368 50.74 10.46 -68.01
C LEU A 368 52.25 10.54 -67.85
N LYS A 369 52.78 10.00 -66.72
CA LYS A 369 54.24 9.92 -66.51
C LYS A 369 54.94 9.15 -67.63
N PHE A 370 54.36 8.02 -68.03
CA PHE A 370 54.91 7.23 -69.16
C PHE A 370 54.97 8.00 -70.46
N HIS A 371 53.85 8.68 -70.82
CA HIS A 371 53.83 9.51 -72.03
C HIS A 371 54.85 10.67 -72.00
N THR A 372 55.00 11.30 -70.83
CA THR A 372 55.94 12.40 -70.67
C THR A 372 57.38 11.93 -70.80
N ASN A 373 57.73 10.80 -70.23
CA ASN A 373 59.07 10.20 -70.31
C ASN A 373 59.44 9.80 -71.77
N ILE A 374 58.50 9.18 -72.48
CA ILE A 374 58.69 8.83 -73.88
C ILE A 374 58.89 10.07 -74.77
N ALA A 375 58.08 11.12 -74.54
CA ALA A 375 58.27 12.36 -75.28
C ALA A 375 59.65 12.97 -75.08
N HIS A 376 60.18 12.90 -73.84
CA HIS A 376 61.54 13.34 -73.58
C HIS A 376 62.60 12.48 -74.25
N GLU A 377 62.47 11.13 -74.22
CA GLU A 377 63.40 10.25 -74.81
C GLU A 377 63.41 10.31 -76.36
N ILE A 378 62.26 10.59 -76.99
CA ILE A 378 62.16 10.86 -78.44
C ILE A 378 62.74 12.21 -78.83
N LYS A 379 62.53 13.23 -78.00
CA LYS A 379 63.03 14.59 -78.32
C LYS A 379 64.53 14.64 -78.37
N THR A 380 65.23 13.94 -77.51
CA THR A 380 66.73 13.92 -77.47
C THR A 380 67.38 13.43 -78.78
N PRO A 381 67.08 12.22 -79.30
CA PRO A 381 67.70 11.77 -80.57
C PRO A 381 67.20 12.63 -81.74
N LEU A 382 65.98 13.14 -81.73
CA LEU A 382 65.51 14.04 -82.79
C LEU A 382 66.26 15.30 -82.85
N THR A 383 66.68 15.91 -81.70
CA THR A 383 67.51 17.14 -81.60
C THR A 383 68.94 16.78 -82.13
N LEU A 384 69.49 15.59 -81.76
CA LEU A 384 70.76 15.14 -82.20
C LEU A 384 70.87 14.84 -83.77
N ILE A 385 69.72 14.53 -84.39
CA ILE A 385 69.59 14.49 -85.83
C ILE A 385 69.46 15.84 -86.46
N SER A 386 68.60 16.69 -85.91
CA SER A 386 68.26 17.99 -86.45
C SER A 386 69.45 19.03 -86.43
N ALA A 387 70.22 19.01 -85.31
CA ALA A 387 71.37 19.94 -85.20
C ALA A 387 72.48 19.72 -86.17
N PRO A 388 72.99 18.49 -86.30
CA PRO A 388 74.08 18.20 -87.36
C PRO A 388 73.50 18.41 -88.77
N LEU A 389 72.26 18.08 -89.07
CA LEU A 389 71.66 18.36 -90.35
C LEU A 389 71.62 19.83 -90.74
N GLN A 390 71.27 20.71 -89.75
CA GLN A 390 71.33 22.12 -89.95
C GLN A 390 72.73 22.65 -90.16
N GLU A 391 73.77 22.09 -89.53
CA GLU A 391 75.16 22.44 -89.77
C GLU A 391 75.62 22.00 -91.10
N LEU A 392 75.28 20.83 -91.61
CA LEU A 392 75.60 20.37 -92.96
C LEU A 392 74.96 21.24 -94.05
N VAL A 393 73.79 21.73 -93.82
CA VAL A 393 73.12 22.66 -94.78
C VAL A 393 73.79 24.03 -94.83
N LYS A 394 74.42 24.50 -93.75
CA LYS A 394 75.10 25.79 -93.67
C LYS A 394 76.51 25.80 -94.20
N HIS A 395 77.29 24.68 -94.17
CA HIS A 395 78.69 24.65 -94.52
C HIS A 395 79.03 23.36 -95.33
N PRO A 396 78.87 23.28 -96.64
CA PRO A 396 78.92 22.11 -97.45
C PRO A 396 80.34 21.75 -97.98
N THR A 397 81.48 22.15 -97.37
CA THR A 397 82.82 22.12 -98.08
C THR A 397 83.93 21.24 -97.43
N ASP A 398 83.69 20.31 -96.54
CA ASP A 398 84.75 19.44 -95.98
C ASP A 398 84.20 17.99 -95.81
N ASP A 399 84.85 17.02 -96.57
CA ASP A 399 84.48 15.61 -96.62
C ASP A 399 84.56 14.90 -95.25
N THR A 400 85.56 15.20 -94.43
CA THR A 400 85.67 14.63 -93.07
C THR A 400 84.69 15.15 -92.10
N PHE A 401 84.27 16.45 -92.18
CA PHE A 401 83.21 17.02 -91.38
C PHE A 401 81.84 16.44 -91.75
N ILE A 402 81.59 16.28 -93.03
CA ILE A 402 80.32 15.68 -93.50
C ILE A 402 80.15 14.25 -93.01
N ILE A 403 81.22 13.36 -93.08
CA ILE A 403 81.14 12.01 -92.60
C ILE A 403 80.92 11.89 -91.12
N SER A 404 81.61 12.77 -90.29
CA SER A 404 81.37 12.74 -88.80
C SER A 404 79.96 13.14 -88.45
N ARG A 405 79.37 14.13 -89.13
CA ARG A 405 77.94 14.55 -88.83
C ARG A 405 76.96 13.57 -89.34
N LEU A 406 77.19 12.86 -90.46
CA LEU A 406 76.33 11.77 -90.93
C LEU A 406 76.36 10.57 -89.98
N GLN A 407 77.52 10.24 -89.41
CA GLN A 407 77.62 9.16 -88.41
C GLN A 407 76.75 9.46 -87.12
N ILE A 408 76.79 10.77 -86.63
CA ILE A 408 75.99 11.14 -85.50
C ILE A 408 74.47 11.07 -85.84
N ILE A 409 74.08 11.50 -87.06
CA ILE A 409 72.70 11.36 -87.52
C ILE A 409 72.26 9.91 -87.62
N GLN A 410 73.15 9.03 -88.21
CA GLN A 410 72.87 7.58 -88.36
C GLN A 410 72.70 6.94 -87.00
N GLN A 411 73.67 7.22 -86.05
CA GLN A 411 73.57 6.67 -84.70
C GLN A 411 72.31 7.09 -83.95
N SER A 412 71.95 8.38 -84.09
CA SER A 412 70.71 8.98 -83.40
C SER A 412 69.44 8.43 -84.10
N THR A 413 69.45 8.24 -85.41
CA THR A 413 68.28 7.61 -86.12
C THR A 413 68.06 6.18 -85.70
N ASN A 414 69.18 5.40 -85.60
CA ASN A 414 69.09 4.02 -85.09
C ASN A 414 68.59 3.99 -83.65
N ARG A 415 69.04 4.90 -82.78
CA ARG A 415 68.53 4.99 -81.41
C ARG A 415 67.09 5.32 -81.39
N LEU A 416 66.58 6.28 -82.19
CA LEU A 416 65.18 6.64 -82.32
C LEU A 416 64.32 5.48 -82.82
N SER A 417 64.80 4.74 -83.83
CA SER A 417 64.17 3.50 -84.34
C SER A 417 64.00 2.43 -83.29
N ASN A 418 65.08 2.17 -82.51
CA ASN A 418 64.96 1.26 -81.36
C ASN A 418 64.03 1.66 -80.30
N LEU A 419 63.96 2.95 -79.94
CA LEU A 419 62.97 3.49 -78.99
C LEU A 419 61.54 3.34 -79.50
N ILE A 420 61.33 3.62 -80.83
CA ILE A 420 59.99 3.42 -81.43
C ILE A 420 59.60 1.94 -81.42
N ASN A 421 60.48 1.05 -81.73
CA ASN A 421 60.26 -0.40 -81.68
C ASN A 421 59.91 -0.86 -80.26
N GLN A 422 60.69 -0.42 -79.25
CA GLN A 422 60.40 -0.72 -77.84
C GLN A 422 59.02 -0.16 -77.43
N PHE A 423 58.66 0.99 -77.89
CA PHE A 423 57.35 1.54 -77.65
C PHE A 423 56.20 0.73 -78.33
N LEU A 424 56.42 0.25 -79.54
CA LEU A 424 55.39 -0.54 -80.21
C LEU A 424 55.30 -1.93 -79.57
N ASP A 425 56.40 -2.52 -79.08
CA ASP A 425 56.36 -3.76 -78.31
C ASP A 425 55.65 -3.63 -76.96
N LEU A 426 55.90 -2.53 -76.23
CA LEU A 426 55.13 -2.22 -75.07
C LEU A 426 53.60 -2.05 -75.34
N ARG A 427 53.21 -1.43 -76.47
CA ARG A 427 51.85 -1.36 -76.92
C ARG A 427 51.20 -2.69 -77.31
N LYS A 428 51.99 -3.65 -77.77
CA LYS A 428 51.51 -5.04 -78.01
C LYS A 428 51.28 -5.77 -76.72
N ILE A 429 52.13 -5.55 -75.71
CA ILE A 429 51.91 -6.11 -74.37
C ILE A 429 50.64 -5.61 -73.73
N ASP A 430 50.31 -4.34 -73.94
CA ASP A 430 49.05 -3.75 -73.42
C ASP A 430 47.77 -4.27 -74.14
N LYS A 431 47.89 -4.73 -75.36
CA LYS A 431 46.73 -5.19 -76.16
C LYS A 431 46.56 -6.68 -76.26
N GLU A 432 47.61 -7.43 -76.15
CA GLU A 432 47.59 -8.89 -76.23
C GLU A 432 48.39 -9.47 -75.07
N ALA A 433 47.70 -10.23 -74.20
CA ALA A 433 48.39 -11.05 -73.23
C ALA A 433 49.36 -11.96 -73.95
N LEU A 434 50.64 -11.68 -73.94
CA LEU A 434 51.68 -12.54 -74.49
C LEU A 434 51.65 -13.87 -73.71
N PRO A 435 51.43 -14.99 -74.40
CA PRO A 435 51.55 -16.28 -73.75
C PRO A 435 52.98 -16.43 -73.22
N LEU A 436 53.18 -16.67 -71.96
CA LEU A 436 54.41 -17.07 -71.33
C LEU A 436 54.85 -18.40 -71.95
N SER A 437 55.87 -18.39 -72.83
CA SER A 437 56.53 -19.56 -73.29
C SER A 437 57.64 -19.92 -72.31
N ILE A 438 57.38 -20.85 -71.46
CA ILE A 438 58.38 -21.39 -70.51
C ILE A 438 59.22 -22.45 -71.29
N GLN A 439 60.49 -22.19 -71.56
CA GLN A 439 61.46 -23.15 -72.05
C GLN A 439 62.47 -23.51 -70.94
N GLU A 440 62.71 -24.82 -70.77
CA GLU A 440 63.84 -25.26 -69.95
C GLU A 440 65.13 -24.79 -70.59
N THR A 441 65.88 -23.95 -69.93
CA THR A 441 67.15 -23.43 -70.38
C THR A 441 68.23 -23.77 -69.37
N ASN A 442 69.30 -24.39 -69.83
CA ASN A 442 70.41 -24.67 -68.97
C ASN A 442 71.07 -23.35 -68.54
N ILE A 443 71.03 -23.07 -67.26
CA ILE A 443 71.60 -21.84 -66.69
C ILE A 443 73.03 -21.58 -67.00
N ALA A 444 73.84 -22.66 -67.26
CA ALA A 444 75.27 -22.55 -67.64
C ALA A 444 75.50 -21.87 -68.99
N HIS A 445 74.52 -21.87 -69.95
CA HIS A 445 74.65 -21.21 -71.26
C HIS A 445 74.16 -19.76 -71.26
N LEU A 446 73.72 -19.25 -70.13
CA LEU A 446 73.24 -17.86 -70.03
C LEU A 446 74.30 -16.88 -69.56
N PHE A 447 75.46 -17.37 -69.15
CA PHE A 447 76.61 -16.60 -68.66
C PHE A 447 77.88 -16.68 -69.51
N GLU A 448 77.82 -17.30 -70.71
CA GLU A 448 78.82 -17.10 -71.76
C GLU A 448 78.33 -15.99 -72.73
#